data_091a29cdc58fdf46c65dd47c43a47f49
#
_entry.id   091a29cdc58fdf46c65dd47c43a47f49
#
_cell.length_a   1.000
_cell.length_b   1.000
_cell.length_c   1.000
_cell.angle_alpha   90.00
_cell.angle_beta   90.00
_cell.angle_gamma   90.00
#
_symmetry.space_group_name_H-M   'P 1'
#
loop_
_entity.id
_entity.type
_entity.pdbx_description
1 polymer ?
#
loop_
_entity_poly.entity_id
_entity_poly.type
_entity_poly.pdbx_seq_one_letter_code
_entity_poly.pdbx_strand_id
1 'polypeptide(L)'
;KRPAEINDFWLDAYPEIDTIPNKVAQMQKAGYIPVASFILPENCWTEHFYAPQVEIQDNFLKKYAGNKVAEDFIANQRHETQLYYKYKEFYGYVFYIGKKNFVAWKLITLRLPL
;
A
#
# COMPACT_ATOMS: atom_id res chain seq x y z
N LYS A 1 4.78 14.43 11.21
CA LYS A 1 5.61 13.24 11.55
C LYS A 1 4.66 12.13 11.98
N ARG A 2 4.79 10.93 11.44
CA ARG A 2 3.98 9.78 11.84
C ARG A 2 4.25 9.39 13.29
N PRO A 3 3.23 9.05 14.10
CA PRO A 3 3.44 8.44 15.42
C PRO A 3 4.29 7.17 15.35
N ALA A 4 5.07 6.89 16.40
CA ALA A 4 6.00 5.76 16.42
C ALA A 4 5.31 4.43 16.17
N GLU A 5 4.19 4.15 16.82
CA GLU A 5 3.45 2.88 16.69
C GLU A 5 3.12 2.53 15.23
N ILE A 6 2.55 3.47 14.47
CA ILE A 6 2.20 3.22 13.08
C ILE A 6 3.43 3.26 12.15
N ASN A 7 4.43 4.06 12.50
CA ASN A 7 5.67 4.08 11.76
C ASN A 7 6.40 2.74 11.85
N ASP A 8 6.53 2.17 13.03
CA ASP A 8 7.23 0.92 13.27
C ASP A 8 6.46 -0.26 12.65
N PHE A 9 5.13 -0.27 12.76
CA PHE A 9 4.29 -1.26 12.08
C PHE A 9 4.54 -1.29 10.57
N TRP A 10 4.53 -0.14 9.90
CA TRP A 10 4.72 -0.09 8.45
C TRP A 10 6.16 -0.33 8.01
N LEU A 11 7.16 0.07 8.80
CA LEU A 11 8.55 -0.26 8.51
C LEU A 11 8.83 -1.77 8.57
N ASP A 12 8.11 -2.49 9.43
CA ASP A 12 8.17 -3.96 9.49
C ASP A 12 7.40 -4.61 8.34
N ALA A 13 6.15 -4.19 8.10
CA ALA A 13 5.28 -4.80 7.09
C ALA A 13 5.61 -4.39 5.65
N TYR A 14 6.01 -3.13 5.43
CA TYR A 14 6.36 -2.56 4.13
C TYR A 14 7.40 -1.45 4.28
N PRO A 15 8.69 -1.80 4.38
CA PRO A 15 9.77 -0.83 4.64
C PRO A 15 9.92 0.24 3.56
N GLU A 16 9.40 0.00 2.35
CA GLU A 16 9.44 0.96 1.25
C GLU A 16 8.30 1.98 1.28
N ILE A 17 7.48 2.01 2.34
CA ILE A 17 6.43 3.03 2.48
C ILE A 17 7.05 4.43 2.51
N ASP A 18 6.55 5.32 1.66
CA ASP A 18 7.13 6.65 1.47
C ASP A 18 6.05 7.69 1.13
N THR A 19 6.45 8.94 1.04
CA THR A 19 5.57 10.05 0.68
C THR A 19 5.18 10.02 -0.80
N ILE A 20 4.04 10.63 -1.12
CA ILE A 20 3.58 10.76 -2.52
C ILE A 20 4.64 11.43 -3.42
N PRO A 21 5.26 12.56 -3.04
CA PRO A 21 6.31 13.17 -3.85
C PRO A 21 7.50 12.23 -4.12
N ASN A 22 7.93 11.48 -3.13
CA ASN A 22 9.03 10.53 -3.29
C ASN A 22 8.67 9.36 -4.21
N LYS A 23 7.44 8.84 -4.12
CA LYS A 23 6.95 7.79 -5.04
C LYS A 23 6.81 8.29 -6.47
N VAL A 24 6.36 9.52 -6.67
CA VAL A 24 6.33 10.17 -8.00
C VAL A 24 7.75 10.32 -8.56
N ALA A 25 8.72 10.75 -7.74
CA ALA A 25 10.12 10.84 -8.15
C ALA A 25 10.71 9.47 -8.53
N GLN A 26 10.38 8.40 -7.81
CA GLN A 26 10.76 7.03 -8.14
C GLN A 26 10.19 6.59 -9.49
N MET A 27 8.91 6.91 -9.76
CA MET A 27 8.26 6.65 -11.05
C MET A 27 8.97 7.37 -12.20
N GLN A 28 9.32 8.64 -12.03
CA GLN A 28 10.07 9.42 -13.02
C GLN A 28 11.45 8.82 -13.27
N LYS A 29 12.17 8.44 -12.21
CA LYS A 29 13.48 7.79 -12.31
C LYS A 29 13.41 6.44 -13.04
N ALA A 30 12.30 5.73 -12.92
CA ALA A 30 12.03 4.49 -13.66
C ALA A 30 11.63 4.70 -15.13
N GLY A 31 11.59 5.95 -15.63
CA GLY A 31 11.31 6.27 -17.02
C GLY A 31 9.83 6.50 -17.34
N TYR A 32 9.01 6.81 -16.34
CA TYR A 32 7.60 7.14 -16.53
C TYR A 32 7.38 8.64 -16.38
N ILE A 33 6.45 9.17 -17.18
CA ILE A 33 5.93 10.52 -17.03
C ILE A 33 4.71 10.45 -16.12
N PRO A 34 4.72 11.09 -14.94
CA PRO A 34 3.56 11.12 -14.07
C PRO A 34 2.37 11.83 -14.76
N VAL A 35 1.22 11.19 -14.77
CA VAL A 35 -0.02 11.73 -15.34
C VAL A 35 -0.96 12.19 -14.25
N ALA A 36 -1.19 11.33 -13.25
CA ALA A 36 -2.06 11.62 -12.13
C ALA A 36 -1.69 10.74 -10.92
N SER A 37 -2.10 11.19 -9.75
CA SER A 37 -2.15 10.37 -8.54
C SER A 37 -3.39 10.74 -7.73
N PHE A 38 -3.96 9.77 -7.03
CA PHE A 38 -5.08 10.00 -6.14
C PHE A 38 -5.06 9.04 -4.96
N ILE A 39 -5.51 9.55 -3.81
CA ILE A 39 -5.61 8.77 -2.58
C ILE A 39 -6.88 7.94 -2.64
N LEU A 40 -6.79 6.65 -2.30
CA LEU A 40 -7.94 5.76 -2.22
C LEU A 40 -8.91 6.25 -1.14
N PRO A 41 -10.22 6.42 -1.47
CA PRO A 41 -11.22 6.87 -0.51
C PRO A 41 -11.33 5.95 0.72
N GLU A 42 -11.67 6.52 1.87
CA GLU A 42 -11.77 5.79 3.14
C GLU A 42 -12.74 4.61 3.09
N ASN A 43 -13.87 4.74 2.39
CA ASN A 43 -14.86 3.67 2.29
C ASN A 43 -14.33 2.42 1.56
N CYS A 44 -13.32 2.56 0.72
CA CYS A 44 -12.64 1.41 0.11
C CYS A 44 -11.91 0.57 1.16
N TRP A 45 -11.43 1.19 2.24
CA TRP A 45 -10.83 0.49 3.37
C TRP A 45 -11.88 -0.10 4.31
N THR A 46 -12.86 0.71 4.69
CA THR A 46 -13.83 0.37 5.74
C THR A 46 -14.93 -0.54 5.23
N GLU A 47 -15.73 -0.09 4.28
CA GLU A 47 -16.92 -0.79 3.79
C GLU A 47 -16.60 -1.94 2.84
N HIS A 48 -15.58 -1.74 1.97
CA HIS A 48 -15.28 -2.68 0.89
C HIS A 48 -14.10 -3.62 1.18
N PHE A 49 -13.36 -3.40 2.25
CA PHE A 49 -12.24 -4.25 2.64
C PHE A 49 -12.35 -4.80 4.06
N TYR A 50 -12.39 -3.96 5.09
CA TYR A 50 -12.42 -4.45 6.47
C TYR A 50 -13.77 -5.02 6.91
N ALA A 51 -14.88 -4.38 6.56
CA ALA A 51 -16.20 -4.86 6.98
C ALA A 51 -16.52 -6.28 6.47
N PRO A 52 -16.28 -6.64 5.19
CA PRO A 52 -16.52 -8.00 4.72
C PRO A 52 -15.64 -9.07 5.37
N GLN A 53 -14.50 -8.69 5.93
CA GLN A 53 -13.57 -9.64 6.57
C GLN A 53 -14.06 -10.13 7.92
N VAL A 54 -14.90 -9.40 8.62
CA VAL A 54 -15.32 -9.74 9.99
C VAL A 54 -15.96 -11.13 10.05
N GLU A 55 -16.96 -11.39 9.22
CA GLU A 55 -17.64 -12.68 9.17
C GLU A 55 -16.71 -13.81 8.70
N ILE A 56 -15.87 -13.53 7.71
CA ILE A 56 -14.89 -14.49 7.19
C ILE A 56 -13.89 -14.88 8.27
N GLN A 57 -13.39 -13.92 9.03
CA GLN A 57 -12.46 -14.15 10.15
C GLN A 57 -13.12 -14.95 11.26
N ASP A 58 -14.37 -14.64 11.62
CA ASP A 58 -15.12 -15.38 12.63
C ASP A 58 -15.34 -16.84 12.21
N ASN A 59 -15.71 -17.08 10.97
CA ASN A 59 -15.89 -18.42 10.43
C ASN A 59 -14.56 -19.19 10.37
N PHE A 60 -13.48 -18.53 10.00
CA PHE A 60 -12.14 -19.13 10.01
C PHE A 60 -11.71 -19.55 11.42
N LEU A 61 -11.91 -18.70 12.43
CA LEU A 61 -11.60 -19.04 13.82
C LEU A 61 -12.46 -20.19 14.36
N LYS A 62 -13.73 -20.28 13.96
CA LYS A 62 -14.59 -21.43 14.31
C LYS A 62 -14.06 -22.72 13.70
N LYS A 63 -13.68 -22.68 12.40
CA LYS A 63 -13.16 -23.85 11.69
C LYS A 63 -11.84 -24.36 12.28
N TYR A 64 -10.98 -23.47 12.72
CA TYR A 64 -9.64 -23.76 13.24
C TYR A 64 -9.53 -23.50 14.76
N ALA A 65 -10.62 -23.71 15.49
CA ALA A 65 -10.66 -23.50 16.93
C ALA A 65 -9.54 -24.26 17.66
N GLY A 66 -8.81 -23.59 18.55
CA GLY A 66 -7.66 -24.13 19.28
C GLY A 66 -6.36 -24.19 18.47
N ASN A 67 -6.35 -23.76 17.22
CA ASN A 67 -5.12 -23.65 16.44
C ASN A 67 -4.46 -22.29 16.67
N LYS A 68 -3.37 -22.28 17.43
CA LYS A 68 -2.66 -21.05 17.82
C LYS A 68 -2.18 -20.22 16.62
N VAL A 69 -1.73 -20.87 15.55
CA VAL A 69 -1.25 -20.16 14.33
C VAL A 69 -2.42 -19.44 13.64
N ALA A 70 -3.59 -20.07 13.56
CA ALA A 70 -4.79 -19.47 12.99
C ALA A 70 -5.28 -18.29 13.84
N GLU A 71 -5.27 -18.44 15.17
CA GLU A 71 -5.65 -17.38 16.10
C GLU A 71 -4.72 -16.18 16.00
N ASP A 72 -3.41 -16.38 15.98
CA ASP A 72 -2.41 -15.32 15.85
C ASP A 72 -2.51 -14.60 14.50
N PHE A 73 -2.76 -15.33 13.42
CA PHE A 73 -2.96 -14.76 12.09
C PHE A 73 -4.16 -13.79 12.06
N ILE A 74 -5.30 -14.22 12.59
CA ILE A 74 -6.49 -13.36 12.67
C ILE A 74 -6.29 -12.19 13.62
N ALA A 75 -5.61 -12.39 14.75
CA ALA A 75 -5.28 -11.32 15.69
C ALA A 75 -4.45 -10.23 15.01
N ASN A 76 -3.46 -10.60 14.21
CA ASN A 76 -2.65 -9.65 13.43
C ASN A 76 -3.46 -8.87 12.39
N GLN A 77 -4.37 -9.54 11.67
CA GLN A 77 -5.27 -8.85 10.73
C GLN A 77 -6.19 -7.85 11.42
N ARG A 78 -6.75 -8.22 12.57
CA ARG A 78 -7.62 -7.34 13.36
C ARG A 78 -6.84 -6.17 13.96
N HIS A 79 -5.58 -6.41 14.35
CA HIS A 79 -4.70 -5.34 14.81
C HIS A 79 -4.42 -4.31 13.69
N GLU A 80 -4.14 -4.75 12.48
CA GLU A 80 -3.99 -3.84 11.33
C GLU A 80 -5.25 -2.99 11.11
N THR A 81 -6.43 -3.60 11.19
CA THR A 81 -7.71 -2.87 11.09
C THR A 81 -7.83 -1.79 12.16
N GLN A 82 -7.48 -2.11 13.41
CA GLN A 82 -7.50 -1.14 14.53
C GLN A 82 -6.50 0.01 14.30
N LEU A 83 -5.31 -0.31 13.81
CA LEU A 83 -4.30 0.70 13.47
C LEU A 83 -4.78 1.63 12.36
N TYR A 84 -5.50 1.10 11.35
CA TYR A 84 -6.09 1.93 10.32
C TYR A 84 -7.07 2.94 10.89
N TYR A 85 -8.04 2.53 11.70
CA TYR A 85 -9.00 3.44 12.31
C TYR A 85 -8.35 4.49 13.21
N LYS A 86 -7.25 4.14 13.88
CA LYS A 86 -6.52 5.05 14.76
C LYS A 86 -5.62 6.04 14.00
N TYR A 87 -5.05 5.61 12.87
CA TYR A 87 -3.97 6.33 12.18
C TYR A 87 -4.23 6.60 10.69
N LYS A 88 -5.45 6.48 10.22
CA LYS A 88 -5.83 6.69 8.80
C LYS A 88 -5.42 8.05 8.22
N GLU A 89 -5.19 9.05 9.06
CA GLU A 89 -4.71 10.37 8.63
C GLU A 89 -3.22 10.40 8.25
N PHE A 90 -2.47 9.36 8.64
CA PHE A 90 -1.02 9.31 8.44
C PHE A 90 -0.58 8.39 7.31
N TYR A 91 -1.45 7.57 6.77
CA TYR A 91 -1.14 6.65 5.67
C TYR A 91 -2.39 6.24 4.88
N GLY A 92 -2.18 5.64 3.73
CA GLY A 92 -3.23 5.12 2.89
C GLY A 92 -2.68 4.54 1.60
N TYR A 93 -3.54 4.03 0.73
CA TYR A 93 -3.16 3.68 -0.63
C TYR A 93 -3.29 4.87 -1.57
N VAL A 94 -2.34 4.96 -2.48
CA VAL A 94 -2.33 5.95 -3.54
C VAL A 94 -2.21 5.25 -4.88
N PHE A 95 -3.08 5.59 -5.81
CA PHE A 95 -2.94 5.19 -7.20
C PHE A 95 -2.03 6.18 -7.92
N TYR A 96 -1.05 5.65 -8.64
CA TYR A 96 -0.13 6.41 -9.48
C TYR A 96 -0.34 6.00 -10.92
N ILE A 97 -0.63 6.97 -11.78
CA ILE A 97 -0.82 6.78 -13.22
C ILE A 97 0.38 7.41 -13.92
N GLY A 98 1.12 6.59 -14.64
CA GLY A 98 2.29 7.03 -15.39
C GLY A 98 2.24 6.58 -16.84
N LYS A 99 2.72 7.43 -17.72
CA LYS A 99 2.91 7.13 -19.14
C LYS A 99 4.37 6.77 -19.39
N LYS A 100 4.62 5.65 -20.06
CA LYS A 100 5.99 5.27 -20.43
C LYS A 100 6.59 6.31 -21.38
N ASN A 101 7.80 6.78 -21.05
CA ASN A 101 8.49 7.76 -21.88
C ASN A 101 9.27 7.04 -22.99
N PHE A 102 8.71 6.97 -24.20
CA PHE A 102 9.37 6.38 -25.36
C PHE A 102 10.41 7.30 -26.02
N VAL A 103 10.41 8.61 -25.71
CA VAL A 103 11.30 9.59 -26.34
C VAL A 103 12.77 9.34 -25.96
N ALA A 104 13.05 8.88 -24.75
CA ALA A 104 14.38 8.53 -24.30
C ALA A 104 15.05 7.42 -25.14
N TRP A 105 14.26 6.47 -25.62
CA TRP A 105 14.75 5.40 -26.52
C TRP A 105 15.17 5.92 -27.89
N LYS A 106 14.39 6.81 -28.49
CA LYS A 106 14.74 7.40 -29.78
C LYS A 106 15.99 8.28 -29.71
N LEU A 107 16.20 9.01 -28.61
CA LEU A 107 17.38 9.83 -28.40
C LEU A 107 18.65 8.99 -28.20
N ILE A 108 18.57 7.85 -27.55
CA ILE A 108 19.68 6.92 -27.37
C ILE A 108 20.03 6.25 -28.68
N THR A 109 19.05 5.84 -29.48
CA THR A 109 19.28 5.19 -30.79
C THR A 109 19.87 6.14 -31.83
N LEU A 110 19.58 7.45 -31.75
CA LEU A 110 20.15 8.48 -32.62
C LEU A 110 21.55 8.94 -32.23
N ARG A 111 22.03 8.57 -31.02
CA ARG A 111 23.36 8.92 -30.52
C ARG A 111 24.39 7.79 -30.63
N LEU A 112 24.03 6.63 -31.17
CA LEU A 112 25.01 5.60 -31.51
C LEU A 112 25.74 6.03 -32.78
N PRO A 113 27.07 6.32 -32.74
CA PRO A 113 27.83 6.58 -33.95
C PRO A 113 27.80 5.32 -34.81
N LEU A 114 27.45 5.51 -36.01
CA LEU A 114 27.63 4.50 -37.04
C LEU A 114 29.11 4.19 -37.23
#